data_bcacde1a4e1cab3c812cc632d6a53707
#
_entry.id   bcacde1a4e1cab3c812cc632d6a53707
#
_cell.length_a   1.000
_cell.length_b   1.000
_cell.length_c   1.000
_cell.angle_alpha   90.00
_cell.angle_beta   90.00
_cell.angle_gamma   90.00
#
_symmetry.space_group_name_H-M   'P 1'
#
loop_
_entity.id
_entity.type
_entity.pdbx_description
1 polymer ?
#
loop_
_entity_poly.entity_id
_entity_poly.type
_entity_poly.pdbx_seq_one_letter_code
_entity_poly.pdbx_strand_id
1 'polypeptide(L)'
;MRFQLISIFPEFFDVLRISLVGKAAQNGILSWIATDLRDFTDDPHRTVDDTPYGGGAGMVMRADIWGKAIDGALENCDLDAGKSAGRVPENPEVTGQSAPPEAQSPRRAKTVLAVPTPSGHPLTQAKVRELAEAKNIIVACGRYEGIDARVVAHYREVPNVEVFEYSLGDYVLNGGEIAAVALVEAVGRLLEGMVGNPESLVEESFEGSGLLEYPSYTRPSQWRNLEVPEVLLGGNHAKIEEWRRTQALERTARIRPELLEHLDAAKLSKTEREILAGWGWIYLPSLVPGDSAAAVSGHNATRQTKVAGGANDAAPCSCVAQRVVIRKPKRGEALALSALGSETFPLACPSYITPAEIEEFTEVEFNLETVKARLKDPEHHRYLVAEIGGELVGYTYVIVGLDEAEAQRAGITPGDAYLSKCYVRESLRGLGLSGALLEAALAELDSTMAVSLGTSIYNKRAQKFYRRHGFKKIGAREFVVGGRVNQDVVMRRLRPDSVGTS
;
A
#
# COMPACT_ATOMS: atom_id res chain seq x y z
N MET A 1 27.07 -12.03 13.12
CA MET A 1 27.09 -11.88 11.64
C MET A 1 28.43 -11.32 11.19
N ARG A 2 28.96 -11.74 10.05
CA ARG A 2 30.24 -11.25 9.52
C ARG A 2 30.09 -10.68 8.12
N PHE A 3 30.69 -9.50 7.88
CA PHE A 3 30.77 -8.86 6.57
C PHE A 3 32.21 -8.90 6.07
N GLN A 4 32.41 -9.14 4.78
CA GLN A 4 33.69 -9.00 4.09
C GLN A 4 33.50 -7.99 2.97
N LEU A 5 34.16 -6.83 3.08
CA LEU A 5 33.94 -5.67 2.22
C LEU A 5 35.16 -5.51 1.33
N ILE A 6 35.03 -5.84 0.05
CA ILE A 6 36.13 -5.79 -0.93
C ILE A 6 35.98 -4.54 -1.76
N SER A 7 36.98 -3.67 -1.76
CA SER A 7 37.00 -2.41 -2.51
C SER A 7 38.44 -1.99 -2.82
N ILE A 8 38.61 -1.06 -3.74
CA ILE A 8 39.90 -0.36 -3.96
C ILE A 8 40.08 0.83 -2.99
N PHE A 9 39.12 1.07 -2.12
CA PHE A 9 39.12 2.11 -1.08
C PHE A 9 38.63 1.54 0.26
N PRO A 10 39.40 0.65 0.91
CA PRO A 10 39.00 0.00 2.16
C PRO A 10 38.75 0.97 3.32
N GLU A 11 39.39 2.12 3.35
CA GLU A 11 39.23 3.19 4.33
C GLU A 11 37.82 3.82 4.28
N PHE A 12 37.08 3.63 3.21
CA PHE A 12 35.69 4.09 3.10
C PHE A 12 34.78 3.48 4.19
N PHE A 13 35.19 2.30 4.67
CA PHE A 13 34.42 1.55 5.68
C PHE A 13 34.75 1.96 7.12
N ASP A 14 35.64 2.90 7.35
CA ASP A 14 35.90 3.45 8.69
C ASP A 14 34.68 4.13 9.29
N VAL A 15 33.74 4.59 8.46
CA VAL A 15 32.46 5.12 8.89
C VAL A 15 31.63 4.11 9.72
N LEU A 16 31.81 2.81 9.50
CA LEU A 16 31.14 1.75 10.26
C LEU A 16 31.61 1.64 11.72
N ARG A 17 32.74 2.28 12.08
CA ARG A 17 33.26 2.32 13.45
C ARG A 17 32.50 3.23 14.38
N ILE A 18 31.67 4.10 13.82
CA ILE A 18 30.86 5.07 14.59
C ILE A 18 29.43 4.58 14.81
N SER A 19 28.70 5.25 15.76
CA SER A 19 27.27 5.04 16.03
C SER A 19 26.94 3.59 16.49
N LEU A 20 25.77 3.10 16.14
CA LEU A 20 25.25 1.80 16.57
C LEU A 20 26.04 0.63 15.96
N VAL A 21 26.44 0.73 14.70
CA VAL A 21 27.23 -0.32 14.03
C VAL A 21 28.56 -0.54 14.75
N GLY A 22 29.28 0.54 15.08
CA GLY A 22 30.54 0.45 15.83
C GLY A 22 30.38 -0.14 17.23
N LYS A 23 29.28 0.21 17.95
CA LYS A 23 28.94 -0.38 19.26
C LYS A 23 28.59 -1.87 19.12
N ALA A 24 27.81 -2.24 18.11
CA ALA A 24 27.45 -3.63 17.86
C ALA A 24 28.68 -4.49 17.56
N ALA A 25 29.66 -3.94 16.84
CA ALA A 25 30.91 -4.63 16.58
C ALA A 25 31.74 -4.82 17.87
N GLN A 26 31.83 -3.80 18.74
CA GLN A 26 32.46 -3.90 20.04
C GLN A 26 31.80 -4.96 20.94
N ASN A 27 30.51 -5.12 20.84
CA ASN A 27 29.71 -6.12 21.57
C ASN A 27 29.72 -7.50 20.89
N GLY A 28 30.39 -7.69 19.75
CA GLY A 28 30.48 -8.96 19.05
C GLY A 28 29.20 -9.40 18.30
N ILE A 29 28.21 -8.49 18.14
CA ILE A 29 26.95 -8.77 17.42
C ILE A 29 27.22 -8.94 15.93
N LEU A 30 28.08 -8.05 15.37
CA LEU A 30 28.54 -8.14 14.00
C LEU A 30 30.05 -7.86 13.93
N SER A 31 30.68 -8.20 12.82
CA SER A 31 32.06 -7.84 12.53
C SER A 31 32.23 -7.61 11.03
N TRP A 32 33.26 -6.84 10.64
CA TRP A 32 33.62 -6.70 9.25
C TRP A 32 35.13 -6.72 9.05
N ILE A 33 35.53 -7.13 7.84
CA ILE A 33 36.89 -7.00 7.33
C ILE A 33 36.78 -6.17 6.04
N ALA A 34 37.56 -5.10 5.98
CA ALA A 34 37.74 -4.34 4.75
C ALA A 34 39.02 -4.81 4.05
N THR A 35 38.92 -5.16 2.79
CA THR A 35 40.01 -5.75 2.00
C THR A 35 40.27 -4.87 0.78
N ASP A 36 41.53 -4.49 0.55
CA ASP A 36 41.94 -3.81 -0.68
C ASP A 36 42.05 -4.83 -1.82
N LEU A 37 41.19 -4.65 -2.85
CA LEU A 37 41.23 -5.48 -4.06
C LEU A 37 42.62 -5.51 -4.72
N ARG A 38 43.37 -4.42 -4.58
CA ARG A 38 44.75 -4.31 -5.13
C ARG A 38 45.75 -5.27 -4.52
N ASP A 39 45.45 -5.87 -3.38
CA ASP A 39 46.33 -6.87 -2.75
C ASP A 39 46.28 -8.23 -3.49
N PHE A 40 45.38 -8.41 -4.43
CA PHE A 40 45.22 -9.65 -5.21
C PHE A 40 45.78 -9.58 -6.64
N THR A 41 46.45 -8.46 -6.99
CA THR A 41 47.15 -8.32 -8.27
C THR A 41 48.63 -8.52 -8.09
N ASP A 42 49.25 -9.19 -9.05
CA ASP A 42 50.70 -9.39 -9.14
C ASP A 42 51.37 -8.28 -9.97
N ASP A 43 50.58 -7.32 -10.51
CA ASP A 43 51.07 -6.21 -11.29
C ASP A 43 51.81 -5.18 -10.41
N PRO A 44 53.03 -4.73 -10.80
CA PRO A 44 53.78 -3.71 -10.06
C PRO A 44 53.01 -2.38 -9.88
N HIS A 45 52.10 -2.05 -10.80
CA HIS A 45 51.23 -0.87 -10.73
C HIS A 45 49.93 -1.12 -9.97
N ARG A 46 49.73 -2.34 -9.45
CA ARG A 46 48.54 -2.75 -8.71
C ARG A 46 47.24 -2.52 -9.50
N THR A 47 47.30 -2.73 -10.83
CA THR A 47 46.18 -2.53 -11.75
C THR A 47 45.10 -3.59 -11.55
N VAL A 48 43.85 -3.16 -11.42
CA VAL A 48 42.68 -4.03 -11.15
C VAL A 48 41.59 -3.93 -12.22
N ASP A 49 41.82 -3.13 -13.25
CA ASP A 49 40.88 -2.82 -14.34
C ASP A 49 41.57 -2.86 -15.70
N ASP A 50 40.77 -2.94 -16.77
CA ASP A 50 41.26 -2.90 -18.15
C ASP A 50 40.16 -2.36 -19.08
N THR A 51 40.50 -2.09 -20.33
CA THR A 51 39.56 -1.62 -21.34
C THR A 51 38.49 -2.66 -21.66
N PRO A 52 37.19 -2.24 -21.86
CA PRO A 52 36.12 -3.21 -22.15
C PRO A 52 36.27 -3.88 -23.52
N TYR A 53 36.01 -5.17 -23.60
CA TYR A 53 35.87 -5.85 -24.89
C TYR A 53 34.69 -5.24 -25.67
N GLY A 54 34.89 -5.05 -26.97
CA GLY A 54 33.92 -4.39 -27.82
C GLY A 54 34.10 -2.87 -27.89
N GLY A 55 35.04 -2.32 -27.16
CA GLY A 55 35.32 -0.88 -27.13
C GLY A 55 34.29 -0.12 -26.27
N GLY A 56 34.45 1.18 -26.18
CA GLY A 56 33.60 2.07 -25.36
C GLY A 56 34.45 2.95 -24.45
N ALA A 57 33.79 3.89 -23.80
CA ALA A 57 34.42 4.72 -22.78
C ALA A 57 34.48 3.98 -21.45
N GLY A 58 35.48 4.30 -20.61
CA GLY A 58 35.61 3.76 -19.28
C GLY A 58 36.48 2.49 -19.20
N MET A 59 36.50 1.89 -18.01
CA MET A 59 37.30 0.71 -17.65
C MET A 59 36.38 -0.31 -16.97
N VAL A 60 36.72 -1.59 -17.09
CA VAL A 60 36.00 -2.71 -16.43
C VAL A 60 36.95 -3.40 -15.47
N MET A 61 36.49 -3.68 -14.27
CA MET A 61 37.31 -4.35 -13.26
C MET A 61 37.49 -5.83 -13.59
N ARG A 62 38.73 -6.29 -13.48
CA ARG A 62 39.21 -7.60 -14.00
C ARG A 62 38.67 -8.78 -13.21
N ALA A 63 38.19 -9.81 -13.95
CA ALA A 63 37.62 -11.02 -13.34
C ALA A 63 38.63 -11.85 -12.56
N ASP A 64 39.90 -11.96 -13.04
CA ASP A 64 40.95 -12.74 -12.38
C ASP A 64 41.37 -12.17 -11.02
N ILE A 65 41.31 -10.86 -10.85
CA ILE A 65 41.60 -10.19 -9.58
C ILE A 65 40.42 -10.37 -8.61
N TRP A 66 39.20 -10.11 -9.09
CA TRP A 66 37.99 -10.31 -8.30
C TRP A 66 37.81 -11.77 -7.87
N GLY A 67 38.12 -12.74 -8.74
CA GLY A 67 38.08 -14.17 -8.39
C GLY A 67 39.00 -14.46 -7.20
N LYS A 68 40.28 -14.09 -7.25
CA LYS A 68 41.22 -14.29 -6.14
C LYS A 68 40.71 -13.66 -4.83
N ALA A 69 40.14 -12.45 -4.90
CA ALA A 69 39.68 -11.74 -3.73
C ALA A 69 38.43 -12.38 -3.09
N ILE A 70 37.49 -12.81 -3.91
CA ILE A 70 36.26 -13.47 -3.44
C ILE A 70 36.58 -14.88 -2.92
N ASP A 71 37.44 -15.65 -3.58
CA ASP A 71 37.88 -16.97 -3.12
C ASP A 71 38.55 -16.85 -1.73
N GLY A 72 39.46 -15.92 -1.56
CA GLY A 72 40.09 -15.65 -0.24
C GLY A 72 39.05 -15.23 0.83
N ALA A 73 38.01 -14.50 0.44
CA ALA A 73 36.95 -14.15 1.35
C ALA A 73 36.08 -15.37 1.74
N LEU A 74 35.82 -16.27 0.82
CA LEU A 74 35.11 -17.54 1.07
C LEU A 74 35.89 -18.46 1.99
N GLU A 75 37.20 -18.63 1.75
CA GLU A 75 38.10 -19.39 2.64
C GLU A 75 38.08 -18.86 4.07
N ASN A 76 38.11 -17.55 4.24
CA ASN A 76 37.99 -16.92 5.56
C ASN A 76 36.63 -17.21 6.24
N CYS A 77 35.55 -17.40 5.49
CA CYS A 77 34.25 -17.79 6.03
C CYS A 77 34.25 -19.25 6.54
N ASP A 78 34.94 -20.15 5.85
CA ASP A 78 35.02 -21.58 6.20
C ASP A 78 35.94 -21.85 7.39
N LEU A 79 37.04 -21.15 7.51
CA LEU A 79 38.00 -21.27 8.64
C LEU A 79 37.35 -20.94 9.99
N ASP A 80 36.41 -20.04 10.04
CA ASP A 80 35.69 -19.70 11.28
C ASP A 80 34.54 -20.67 11.58
N ALA A 81 33.99 -21.35 10.57
CA ALA A 81 33.03 -22.44 10.78
C ALA A 81 33.68 -23.64 11.49
N GLY A 82 34.94 -23.94 11.21
CA GLY A 82 35.71 -24.99 11.87
C GLY A 82 36.10 -24.67 13.35
N LYS A 83 36.26 -23.39 13.68
CA LYS A 83 36.64 -22.97 15.06
C LYS A 83 35.43 -22.96 16.01
N SER A 84 34.20 -22.79 15.53
CA SER A 84 33.00 -22.83 16.36
C SER A 84 32.49 -24.25 16.65
N ALA A 85 32.96 -25.27 15.93
CA ALA A 85 32.63 -26.68 16.17
C ALA A 85 33.45 -27.36 17.26
N GLY A 86 34.43 -26.69 17.86
CA GLY A 86 35.40 -27.26 18.80
C GLY A 86 35.37 -26.65 20.19
N ARG A 87 34.27 -26.76 20.94
CA ARG A 87 34.22 -26.73 22.41
C ARG A 87 32.81 -27.09 22.91
N VAL A 88 32.48 -28.36 22.91
CA VAL A 88 31.51 -28.90 23.86
C VAL A 88 32.37 -29.52 24.99
N PRO A 89 32.21 -29.09 26.27
CA PRO A 89 32.82 -29.85 27.38
C PRO A 89 32.05 -31.15 27.46
N GLU A 90 32.78 -32.26 27.32
CA GLU A 90 32.27 -33.60 27.67
C GLU A 90 31.94 -33.63 29.17
N ASN A 91 30.66 -33.72 29.46
CA ASN A 91 30.21 -34.13 30.80
C ASN A 91 29.75 -35.62 30.67
N PRO A 92 30.44 -36.59 31.31
CA PRO A 92 30.01 -37.97 31.27
C PRO A 92 28.89 -38.20 32.29
N GLU A 93 27.92 -39.04 31.88
CA GLU A 93 26.84 -39.63 32.67
C GLU A 93 25.46 -38.94 32.58
N VAL A 94 24.67 -39.35 31.57
CA VAL A 94 23.27 -39.79 31.77
C VAL A 94 22.95 -40.86 30.72
N THR A 95 22.80 -42.07 31.18
CA THR A 95 22.32 -43.24 30.41
C THR A 95 20.84 -43.17 30.14
N GLY A 96 20.42 -43.38 28.90
CA GLY A 96 19.14 -43.98 28.55
C GLY A 96 17.97 -43.04 28.36
N GLN A 97 17.75 -42.61 27.12
CA GLN A 97 16.40 -42.46 26.57
C GLN A 97 16.47 -42.42 25.03
N SER A 98 15.48 -43.05 24.40
CA SER A 98 15.28 -43.30 22.99
C SER A 98 15.52 -42.06 22.09
N ALA A 99 16.18 -42.29 20.94
CA ALA A 99 16.45 -41.29 19.91
C ALA A 99 15.15 -40.63 19.40
N PRO A 100 15.10 -39.29 19.32
CA PRO A 100 14.06 -38.58 18.58
C PRO A 100 14.28 -38.76 17.08
N PRO A 101 13.22 -38.60 16.25
CA PRO A 101 13.30 -38.81 14.82
C PRO A 101 14.25 -37.81 14.17
N GLU A 102 14.89 -38.27 13.11
CA GLU A 102 15.91 -37.63 12.27
C GLU A 102 15.91 -36.09 12.32
N ALA A 103 16.90 -35.55 13.04
CA ALA A 103 17.24 -34.15 12.94
C ALA A 103 17.64 -33.87 11.48
N GLN A 104 16.89 -33.01 10.84
CA GLN A 104 17.23 -32.43 9.55
C GLN A 104 18.68 -31.93 9.63
N SER A 105 19.51 -32.39 8.67
CA SER A 105 20.91 -32.00 8.53
C SER A 105 21.07 -30.50 8.80
N PRO A 106 22.07 -30.06 9.58
CA PRO A 106 22.26 -28.62 9.80
C PRO A 106 22.40 -27.95 8.43
N ARG A 107 21.45 -27.05 8.10
CA ARG A 107 21.55 -26.22 6.90
C ARG A 107 22.91 -25.55 6.97
N ARG A 108 23.82 -25.91 6.05
CA ARG A 108 25.13 -25.25 5.95
C ARG A 108 24.87 -23.77 5.89
N ALA A 109 25.54 -23.02 6.73
CA ALA A 109 25.34 -21.58 6.86
C ALA A 109 25.61 -20.90 5.50
N LYS A 110 24.57 -20.32 4.91
CA LYS A 110 24.58 -19.69 3.59
C LYS A 110 25.48 -18.46 3.60
N THR A 111 26.42 -18.38 2.65
CA THR A 111 27.20 -17.17 2.38
C THR A 111 26.57 -16.41 1.23
N VAL A 112 26.37 -15.12 1.39
CA VAL A 112 25.84 -14.24 0.34
C VAL A 112 26.98 -13.42 -0.26
N LEU A 113 27.11 -13.45 -1.59
CA LEU A 113 27.95 -12.52 -2.37
C LEU A 113 27.02 -11.39 -2.87
N ALA A 114 27.09 -10.26 -2.23
CA ALA A 114 26.32 -9.06 -2.58
C ALA A 114 27.14 -8.15 -3.52
N VAL A 115 26.56 -7.80 -4.66
CA VAL A 115 27.21 -6.97 -5.68
C VAL A 115 26.38 -5.73 -5.93
N PRO A 116 26.80 -4.55 -5.42
CA PRO A 116 26.11 -3.29 -5.71
C PRO A 116 26.26 -2.93 -7.19
N THR A 117 25.13 -2.74 -7.86
CA THR A 117 25.09 -2.31 -9.26
C THR A 117 23.79 -1.55 -9.55
N PRO A 118 23.78 -0.50 -10.40
CA PRO A 118 22.56 0.19 -10.78
C PRO A 118 21.50 -0.71 -11.43
N SER A 119 21.93 -1.77 -12.12
CA SER A 119 21.06 -2.75 -12.81
C SER A 119 20.57 -3.89 -11.90
N GLY A 120 20.93 -3.89 -10.61
CA GLY A 120 20.54 -4.89 -9.64
C GLY A 120 19.10 -4.75 -9.16
N HIS A 121 18.64 -5.77 -8.45
CA HIS A 121 17.32 -5.71 -7.79
C HIS A 121 17.30 -4.63 -6.68
N PRO A 122 16.19 -3.89 -6.51
CA PRO A 122 16.07 -2.95 -5.40
C PRO A 122 16.32 -3.62 -4.05
N LEU A 123 17.15 -3.01 -3.20
CA LEU A 123 17.34 -3.43 -1.82
C LEU A 123 16.10 -3.07 -1.00
N THR A 124 15.22 -4.02 -0.82
CA THR A 124 13.99 -3.85 -0.04
C THR A 124 14.14 -4.35 1.38
N GLN A 125 13.27 -3.90 2.30
CA GLN A 125 13.26 -4.37 3.69
C GLN A 125 13.02 -5.89 3.80
N ALA A 126 12.20 -6.46 2.93
CA ALA A 126 11.99 -7.90 2.84
C ALA A 126 13.31 -8.64 2.52
N LYS A 127 14.08 -8.14 1.54
CA LYS A 127 15.39 -8.73 1.21
C LYS A 127 16.42 -8.53 2.31
N VAL A 128 16.40 -7.38 3.00
CA VAL A 128 17.26 -7.14 4.16
C VAL A 128 16.99 -8.15 5.28
N ARG A 129 15.74 -8.55 5.51
CA ARG A 129 15.39 -9.63 6.47
C ARG A 129 15.96 -10.97 6.07
N GLU A 130 15.85 -11.36 4.80
CA GLU A 130 16.47 -12.59 4.31
C GLU A 130 18.00 -12.57 4.48
N LEU A 131 18.63 -11.42 4.20
CA LEU A 131 20.06 -11.22 4.39
C LEU A 131 20.48 -11.28 5.85
N ALA A 132 19.63 -10.86 6.78
CA ALA A 132 19.88 -10.93 8.21
C ALA A 132 19.95 -12.38 8.75
N GLU A 133 19.41 -13.35 8.01
CA GLU A 133 19.54 -14.79 8.32
C GLU A 133 20.88 -15.39 7.86
N ALA A 134 21.65 -14.70 7.02
CA ALA A 134 22.93 -15.18 6.55
C ALA A 134 24.00 -15.11 7.66
N LYS A 135 24.93 -16.05 7.67
CA LYS A 135 26.07 -16.03 8.59
C LYS A 135 27.16 -15.07 8.11
N ASN A 136 27.40 -15.07 6.79
CA ASN A 136 28.44 -14.28 6.14
C ASN A 136 27.86 -13.53 4.94
N ILE A 137 28.27 -12.29 4.77
CA ILE A 137 27.97 -11.48 3.58
C ILE A 137 29.28 -10.92 3.04
N ILE A 138 29.63 -11.27 1.80
CA ILE A 138 30.75 -10.71 1.06
C ILE A 138 30.17 -9.62 0.17
N VAL A 139 30.70 -8.39 0.23
CA VAL A 139 30.25 -7.29 -0.62
C VAL A 139 31.36 -6.91 -1.59
N ALA A 140 31.11 -7.11 -2.88
CA ALA A 140 32.03 -6.79 -3.96
C ALA A 140 31.75 -5.37 -4.50
N CYS A 141 32.48 -4.35 -4.02
CA CYS A 141 32.25 -2.95 -4.37
C CYS A 141 32.96 -2.60 -5.69
N GLY A 142 32.22 -2.71 -6.80
CA GLY A 142 32.71 -2.31 -8.12
C GLY A 142 32.90 -0.80 -8.26
N ARG A 143 33.80 -0.41 -9.17
CA ARG A 143 34.08 0.96 -9.61
C ARG A 143 34.09 1.01 -11.13
N TYR A 144 34.25 2.19 -11.70
CA TYR A 144 34.27 2.43 -13.13
C TYR A 144 32.97 1.96 -13.80
N GLU A 145 33.06 1.19 -14.93
CA GLU A 145 31.90 0.62 -15.62
C GLU A 145 31.37 -0.69 -14.95
N GLY A 146 31.95 -1.07 -13.82
CA GLY A 146 31.55 -2.24 -13.04
C GLY A 146 32.56 -3.39 -13.06
N ILE A 147 32.12 -4.51 -12.53
CA ILE A 147 32.89 -5.76 -12.43
C ILE A 147 32.60 -6.60 -13.68
N ASP A 148 33.62 -7.26 -14.23
CA ASP A 148 33.46 -8.20 -15.33
C ASP A 148 32.32 -9.22 -15.03
N ALA A 149 31.37 -9.32 -15.95
CA ALA A 149 30.15 -10.13 -15.76
C ALA A 149 30.43 -11.62 -15.50
N ARG A 150 31.58 -12.13 -15.92
CA ARG A 150 31.99 -13.52 -15.65
C ARG A 150 32.18 -13.82 -14.17
N VAL A 151 32.47 -12.83 -13.34
CA VAL A 151 32.57 -12.97 -11.88
C VAL A 151 31.22 -13.40 -11.31
N VAL A 152 30.17 -12.63 -11.58
CA VAL A 152 28.82 -12.96 -11.11
C VAL A 152 28.34 -14.30 -11.66
N ALA A 153 28.56 -14.54 -12.95
CA ALA A 153 28.17 -15.81 -13.59
C ALA A 153 28.85 -17.01 -12.96
N HIS A 154 30.16 -16.93 -12.64
CA HIS A 154 30.90 -18.00 -11.99
C HIS A 154 30.36 -18.31 -10.57
N TYR A 155 30.21 -17.29 -9.73
CA TYR A 155 29.81 -17.50 -8.33
C TYR A 155 28.34 -17.92 -8.17
N ARG A 156 27.49 -17.73 -9.16
CA ARG A 156 26.13 -18.31 -9.18
C ARG A 156 26.14 -19.84 -9.23
N GLU A 157 27.18 -20.43 -9.79
CA GLU A 157 27.34 -21.89 -9.89
C GLU A 157 28.10 -22.48 -8.69
N VAL A 158 28.68 -21.65 -7.81
CA VAL A 158 29.43 -22.13 -6.65
C VAL A 158 28.46 -22.60 -5.55
N PRO A 159 28.58 -23.87 -5.09
CA PRO A 159 27.70 -24.40 -4.06
C PRO A 159 27.75 -23.59 -2.76
N ASN A 160 26.59 -23.36 -2.13
CA ASN A 160 26.38 -22.63 -0.88
C ASN A 160 26.70 -21.12 -0.95
N VAL A 161 26.92 -20.57 -2.12
CA VAL A 161 27.02 -19.12 -2.36
C VAL A 161 25.73 -18.67 -3.04
N GLU A 162 25.06 -17.67 -2.43
CA GLU A 162 23.97 -16.95 -3.09
C GLU A 162 24.50 -15.63 -3.63
N VAL A 163 24.37 -15.39 -4.92
CA VAL A 163 24.75 -14.11 -5.52
C VAL A 163 23.54 -13.19 -5.56
N PHE A 164 23.69 -12.01 -4.99
CA PHE A 164 22.68 -10.96 -4.94
C PHE A 164 23.21 -9.65 -5.53
N GLU A 165 22.85 -9.37 -6.78
CA GLU A 165 23.06 -8.08 -7.41
C GLU A 165 21.97 -7.10 -6.97
N TYR A 166 22.34 -5.94 -6.41
CA TYR A 166 21.37 -5.02 -5.83
C TYR A 166 21.64 -3.56 -6.13
N SER A 167 20.54 -2.77 -6.16
CA SER A 167 20.54 -1.32 -6.33
C SER A 167 19.92 -0.64 -5.11
N LEU A 168 20.40 0.55 -4.77
CA LEU A 168 19.77 1.42 -3.76
C LEU A 168 18.61 2.25 -4.33
N GLY A 169 18.46 2.32 -5.66
CA GLY A 169 17.44 3.11 -6.33
C GLY A 169 17.85 3.49 -7.76
N ASP A 170 16.99 4.22 -8.44
CA ASP A 170 17.14 4.60 -9.86
C ASP A 170 18.11 5.78 -10.03
N TYR A 171 19.34 5.61 -9.61
CA TYR A 171 20.44 6.55 -9.77
C TYR A 171 21.80 5.83 -9.78
N VAL A 172 22.81 6.48 -10.31
CA VAL A 172 24.17 5.92 -10.44
C VAL A 172 25.10 6.57 -9.42
N LEU A 173 25.85 5.73 -8.70
CA LEU A 173 26.94 6.12 -7.81
C LEU A 173 28.31 5.87 -8.48
N ASN A 174 29.34 6.56 -8.04
CA ASN A 174 30.69 6.37 -8.56
C ASN A 174 31.32 5.01 -8.17
N GLY A 175 30.71 4.28 -7.24
CA GLY A 175 31.19 2.98 -6.78
C GLY A 175 30.25 2.34 -5.79
N GLY A 176 30.52 1.08 -5.42
CA GLY A 176 29.66 0.25 -4.59
C GLY A 176 29.77 0.49 -3.09
N GLU A 177 30.74 1.29 -2.62
CA GLU A 177 31.05 1.41 -1.18
C GLU A 177 29.89 2.00 -0.37
N ILE A 178 29.22 3.05 -0.88
CA ILE A 178 28.03 3.63 -0.21
C ILE A 178 26.92 2.59 -0.08
N ALA A 179 26.70 1.81 -1.14
CA ALA A 179 25.69 0.75 -1.12
C ALA A 179 26.08 -0.37 -0.14
N ALA A 180 27.36 -0.69 -0.02
CA ALA A 180 27.85 -1.64 0.98
C ALA A 180 27.61 -1.15 2.41
N VAL A 181 27.90 0.13 2.71
CA VAL A 181 27.62 0.73 4.02
C VAL A 181 26.12 0.71 4.32
N ALA A 182 25.28 1.06 3.34
CA ALA A 182 23.82 1.03 3.49
C ALA A 182 23.31 -0.40 3.79
N LEU A 183 23.85 -1.42 3.11
CA LEU A 183 23.51 -2.81 3.34
C LEU A 183 23.93 -3.27 4.74
N VAL A 184 25.14 -2.95 5.19
CA VAL A 184 25.63 -3.28 6.53
C VAL A 184 24.74 -2.63 7.60
N GLU A 185 24.37 -1.36 7.44
CA GLU A 185 23.50 -0.63 8.36
C GLU A 185 22.10 -1.25 8.39
N ALA A 186 21.51 -1.50 7.22
CA ALA A 186 20.15 -2.06 7.11
C ALA A 186 20.04 -3.47 7.69
N VAL A 187 21.02 -4.35 7.38
CA VAL A 187 21.05 -5.72 7.91
C VAL A 187 21.42 -5.73 9.39
N GLY A 188 22.44 -4.95 9.77
CA GLY A 188 22.93 -4.86 11.13
C GLY A 188 21.85 -4.49 12.12
N ARG A 189 21.01 -3.52 11.77
CA ARG A 189 19.91 -3.03 12.61
C ARG A 189 18.84 -4.10 12.94
N LEU A 190 18.72 -5.17 12.14
CA LEU A 190 17.81 -6.30 12.39
C LEU A 190 18.44 -7.37 13.30
N LEU A 191 19.74 -7.30 13.61
CA LEU A 191 20.40 -8.27 14.47
C LEU A 191 19.99 -8.05 15.94
N GLU A 192 19.77 -9.14 16.64
CA GLU A 192 19.40 -9.09 18.06
C GLU A 192 20.46 -8.35 18.88
N GLY A 193 20.02 -7.41 19.72
CA GLY A 193 20.89 -6.59 20.55
C GLY A 193 21.50 -5.35 19.87
N MET A 194 21.26 -5.13 18.58
CA MET A 194 21.73 -3.94 17.86
C MET A 194 20.97 -2.68 18.26
N VAL A 195 19.63 -2.77 18.37
CA VAL A 195 18.75 -1.68 18.82
C VAL A 195 18.29 -1.93 20.24
N GLY A 196 18.16 -0.86 21.03
CA GLY A 196 17.84 -0.96 22.45
C GLY A 196 16.38 -1.37 22.74
N ASN A 197 15.45 -1.08 21.81
CA ASN A 197 14.05 -1.51 21.91
C ASN A 197 13.64 -2.23 20.61
N PRO A 198 13.50 -3.56 20.62
CA PRO A 198 13.06 -4.33 19.45
C PRO A 198 11.64 -3.97 18.96
N GLU A 199 10.77 -3.45 19.85
CA GLU A 199 9.41 -3.04 19.46
C GLU A 199 9.42 -1.86 18.49
N SER A 200 10.48 -1.02 18.51
CA SER A 200 10.60 0.10 17.56
C SER A 200 10.73 -0.36 16.12
N LEU A 201 11.23 -1.56 15.87
CA LEU A 201 11.35 -2.14 14.52
C LEU A 201 10.00 -2.56 13.94
N VAL A 202 8.99 -2.83 14.77
CA VAL A 202 7.69 -3.35 14.30
C VAL A 202 6.82 -2.27 13.67
N GLU A 203 6.95 -1.03 14.15
CA GLU A 203 6.14 0.12 13.69
C GLU A 203 6.78 0.89 12.52
N GLU A 204 7.96 0.47 12.04
CA GLU A 204 8.69 1.17 10.99
C GLU A 204 8.09 0.97 9.60
N SER A 205 8.46 1.89 8.67
CA SER A 205 8.08 1.81 7.26
C SER A 205 8.50 0.47 6.65
N PHE A 206 7.62 -0.10 5.82
CA PHE A 206 7.81 -1.39 5.12
C PHE A 206 7.78 -2.64 6.01
N GLU A 207 7.55 -2.47 7.32
CA GLU A 207 7.41 -3.55 8.28
C GLU A 207 5.95 -3.98 8.45
N GLY A 208 5.70 -5.13 9.03
CA GLY A 208 4.38 -5.63 9.43
C GLY A 208 3.21 -5.37 8.48
N SER A 209 2.78 -4.13 8.38
CA SER A 209 1.67 -3.71 7.51
C SER A 209 2.08 -3.38 6.08
N GLY A 210 3.37 -3.27 5.76
CA GLY A 210 3.86 -2.83 4.45
C GLY A 210 3.62 -1.34 4.13
N LEU A 211 3.11 -0.56 5.08
CA LEU A 211 2.83 0.86 4.92
C LEU A 211 4.07 1.71 5.25
N LEU A 212 4.02 2.98 4.84
CA LEU A 212 4.91 4.00 5.37
C LEU A 212 4.51 4.34 6.82
N GLU A 213 5.50 4.68 7.63
CA GLU A 213 5.30 5.15 9.00
C GLU A 213 4.50 6.46 9.05
N TYR A 214 3.71 6.62 10.10
CA TYR A 214 3.00 7.86 10.42
C TYR A 214 3.97 8.98 10.83
N PRO A 215 3.55 10.28 10.79
CA PRO A 215 4.40 11.38 11.22
C PRO A 215 4.63 11.38 12.73
N SER A 216 5.89 11.53 13.15
CA SER A 216 6.29 11.58 14.55
C SER A 216 6.41 13.01 15.06
N TYR A 217 5.99 13.25 16.29
CA TYR A 217 6.02 14.55 16.96
C TYR A 217 6.74 14.46 18.30
N THR A 218 7.41 15.57 18.69
CA THR A 218 8.07 15.70 19.98
C THR A 218 7.90 17.11 20.55
N ARG A 219 8.47 17.38 21.69
CA ARG A 219 8.45 18.69 22.34
C ARG A 219 9.27 19.73 21.58
N PRO A 220 8.81 21.00 21.56
CA PRO A 220 7.63 21.57 22.22
C PRO A 220 6.33 21.24 21.50
N SER A 221 5.15 21.31 22.18
CA SER A 221 3.84 21.03 21.58
C SER A 221 3.40 22.04 20.53
N GLN A 222 4.00 23.22 20.50
CA GLN A 222 3.80 24.25 19.50
C GLN A 222 5.15 24.74 18.98
N TRP A 223 5.30 24.81 17.65
CA TRP A 223 6.49 25.34 16.98
C TRP A 223 6.10 26.11 15.72
N ARG A 224 6.42 27.42 15.64
CA ARG A 224 6.12 28.30 14.49
C ARG A 224 4.65 28.26 14.04
N ASN A 225 3.72 28.38 14.98
CA ASN A 225 2.26 28.26 14.77
C ASN A 225 1.77 26.91 14.27
N LEU A 226 2.60 25.88 14.32
CA LEU A 226 2.22 24.49 14.07
C LEU A 226 2.08 23.75 15.40
N GLU A 227 0.98 23.06 15.59
CA GLU A 227 0.65 22.35 16.82
C GLU A 227 0.77 20.82 16.64
N VAL A 228 1.13 20.13 17.71
CA VAL A 228 1.01 18.67 17.76
C VAL A 228 -0.48 18.30 17.73
N PRO A 229 -0.90 17.33 16.92
CA PRO A 229 -2.29 16.89 16.89
C PRO A 229 -2.83 16.56 18.29
N GLU A 230 -4.01 17.11 18.63
CA GLU A 230 -4.61 17.02 19.97
C GLU A 230 -4.78 15.58 20.43
N VAL A 231 -5.10 14.65 19.50
CA VAL A 231 -5.25 13.22 19.78
C VAL A 231 -3.98 12.62 20.41
N LEU A 232 -2.79 13.12 20.08
CA LEU A 232 -1.52 12.65 20.61
C LEU A 232 -1.23 13.17 22.03
N LEU A 233 -1.91 14.22 22.46
CA LEU A 233 -1.76 14.83 23.78
C LEU A 233 -2.74 14.23 24.81
N GLY A 234 -3.80 13.56 24.35
CA GLY A 234 -4.92 13.12 25.18
C GLY A 234 -4.73 11.81 25.94
N GLY A 235 -3.62 11.08 25.80
CA GLY A 235 -3.33 9.83 26.51
C GLY A 235 -4.24 8.63 26.19
N ASN A 236 -5.17 8.75 25.24
CA ASN A 236 -6.04 7.64 24.82
C ASN A 236 -5.33 6.79 23.75
N HIS A 237 -4.67 5.71 24.18
CA HIS A 237 -3.89 4.84 23.31
C HIS A 237 -4.68 4.30 22.11
N ALA A 238 -5.94 3.90 22.26
CA ALA A 238 -6.74 3.39 21.17
C ALA A 238 -6.99 4.45 20.09
N LYS A 239 -7.28 5.70 20.47
CA LYS A 239 -7.44 6.81 19.52
C LYS A 239 -6.11 7.21 18.87
N ILE A 240 -5.02 7.12 19.61
CA ILE A 240 -3.68 7.39 19.09
C ILE A 240 -3.32 6.36 18.03
N GLU A 241 -3.57 5.08 18.29
CA GLU A 241 -3.31 4.00 17.34
C GLU A 241 -4.17 4.12 16.07
N GLU A 242 -5.46 4.39 16.22
CA GLU A 242 -6.36 4.67 15.08
C GLU A 242 -5.87 5.86 14.25
N TRP A 243 -5.44 6.94 14.90
CA TRP A 243 -4.87 8.11 14.22
C TRP A 243 -3.57 7.77 13.48
N ARG A 244 -2.63 7.07 14.14
CA ARG A 244 -1.37 6.62 13.54
C ARG A 244 -1.62 5.77 12.31
N ARG A 245 -2.53 4.81 12.42
CA ARG A 245 -2.91 3.93 11.32
C ARG A 245 -3.52 4.71 10.15
N THR A 246 -4.41 5.67 10.43
CA THR A 246 -4.98 6.57 9.43
C THR A 246 -3.89 7.36 8.71
N GLN A 247 -2.97 7.98 9.46
CA GLN A 247 -1.87 8.75 8.90
C GLN A 247 -0.92 7.89 8.05
N ALA A 248 -0.65 6.66 8.46
CA ALA A 248 0.16 5.72 7.69
C ALA A 248 -0.51 5.39 6.33
N LEU A 249 -1.82 5.11 6.32
CA LEU A 249 -2.58 4.84 5.09
C LEU A 249 -2.61 6.05 4.15
N GLU A 250 -2.93 7.23 4.66
CA GLU A 250 -2.98 8.48 3.88
C GLU A 250 -1.60 8.83 3.31
N ARG A 251 -0.55 8.72 4.13
CA ARG A 251 0.82 8.98 3.72
C ARG A 251 1.28 8.01 2.62
N THR A 252 0.98 6.73 2.79
CA THR A 252 1.30 5.69 1.79
C THR A 252 0.56 5.95 0.49
N ALA A 253 -0.74 6.24 0.55
CA ALA A 253 -1.55 6.52 -0.63
C ALA A 253 -1.03 7.72 -1.43
N ARG A 254 -0.49 8.73 -0.75
CA ARG A 254 0.04 9.94 -1.37
C ARG A 254 1.46 9.79 -1.91
N ILE A 255 2.36 9.11 -1.18
CA ILE A 255 3.80 9.11 -1.45
C ILE A 255 4.25 7.83 -2.17
N ARG A 256 3.72 6.67 -1.77
CA ARG A 256 4.10 5.35 -2.26
C ARG A 256 2.85 4.49 -2.55
N PRO A 257 1.99 4.95 -3.49
CA PRO A 257 0.71 4.29 -3.75
C PRO A 257 0.84 2.84 -4.21
N GLU A 258 1.96 2.45 -4.81
CA GLU A 258 2.24 1.08 -5.24
C GLU A 258 2.31 0.07 -4.07
N LEU A 259 2.65 0.53 -2.86
CA LEU A 259 2.66 -0.32 -1.68
C LEU A 259 1.25 -0.79 -1.30
N LEU A 260 0.21 -0.03 -1.69
CA LEU A 260 -1.17 -0.38 -1.42
C LEU A 260 -1.64 -1.59 -2.23
N GLU A 261 -1.00 -1.92 -3.35
CA GLU A 261 -1.31 -3.08 -4.18
C GLU A 261 -1.12 -4.40 -3.43
N HIS A 262 -0.25 -4.41 -2.42
CA HIS A 262 0.13 -5.58 -1.64
C HIS A 262 -0.55 -5.66 -0.26
N LEU A 263 -1.45 -4.70 0.05
CA LEU A 263 -2.18 -4.73 1.33
C LEU A 263 -3.15 -5.91 1.42
N ASP A 264 -3.14 -6.57 2.57
CA ASP A 264 -4.13 -7.60 2.90
C ASP A 264 -5.48 -6.96 3.20
N ALA A 265 -6.35 -6.92 2.19
CA ALA A 265 -7.66 -6.31 2.30
C ALA A 265 -8.57 -6.98 3.34
N ALA A 266 -8.32 -8.25 3.70
CA ALA A 266 -9.11 -8.92 4.74
C ALA A 266 -8.90 -8.29 6.12
N LYS A 267 -7.74 -7.69 6.35
CA LYS A 267 -7.37 -6.99 7.58
C LYS A 267 -7.85 -5.54 7.64
N LEU A 268 -8.33 -4.99 6.52
CA LEU A 268 -8.80 -3.60 6.49
C LEU A 268 -10.17 -3.46 7.15
N SER A 269 -10.27 -2.57 8.13
CA SER A 269 -11.53 -2.13 8.72
C SER A 269 -12.37 -1.37 7.70
N LYS A 270 -13.63 -1.16 8.02
CA LYS A 270 -14.52 -0.37 7.16
C LYS A 270 -14.05 1.08 7.00
N THR A 271 -13.58 1.70 8.07
CA THR A 271 -13.05 3.07 8.07
C THR A 271 -11.82 3.18 7.19
N GLU A 272 -10.89 2.23 7.29
CA GLU A 272 -9.70 2.20 6.43
C GLU A 272 -10.04 2.06 4.94
N ARG A 273 -11.04 1.23 4.60
CA ARG A 273 -11.52 1.14 3.21
C ARG A 273 -12.15 2.44 2.73
N GLU A 274 -12.89 3.15 3.59
CA GLU A 274 -13.44 4.47 3.26
C GLU A 274 -12.34 5.52 3.02
N ILE A 275 -11.27 5.52 3.83
CA ILE A 275 -10.09 6.36 3.66
C ILE A 275 -9.40 6.03 2.32
N LEU A 276 -9.10 4.77 2.06
CA LEU A 276 -8.41 4.33 0.85
C LEU A 276 -9.24 4.62 -0.42
N ALA A 277 -10.56 4.45 -0.36
CA ALA A 277 -11.44 4.82 -1.45
C ALA A 277 -11.41 6.33 -1.73
N GLY A 278 -11.28 7.18 -0.68
CA GLY A 278 -11.06 8.62 -0.81
C GLY A 278 -9.76 8.96 -1.53
N TRP A 279 -8.73 8.12 -1.41
CA TRP A 279 -7.46 8.21 -2.13
C TRP A 279 -7.45 7.48 -3.47
N GLY A 280 -8.61 6.97 -3.92
CA GLY A 280 -8.76 6.30 -5.21
C GLY A 280 -8.33 4.82 -5.21
N TRP A 281 -8.43 4.13 -4.07
CA TRP A 281 -8.15 2.71 -3.95
C TRP A 281 -9.33 1.93 -3.39
N ILE A 282 -9.71 0.83 -4.07
CA ILE A 282 -10.65 -0.16 -3.55
C ILE A 282 -10.07 -1.57 -3.69
N TYR A 283 -10.58 -2.49 -2.90
CA TYR A 283 -10.13 -3.89 -2.87
C TYR A 283 -11.30 -4.79 -3.21
N LEU A 284 -11.24 -5.39 -4.41
CA LEU A 284 -12.25 -6.34 -4.88
C LEU A 284 -11.90 -7.76 -4.40
N PRO A 285 -12.89 -8.58 -3.99
CA PRO A 285 -12.66 -10.00 -3.78
C PRO A 285 -12.15 -10.63 -5.08
N SER A 286 -11.06 -11.40 -5.02
CA SER A 286 -10.63 -12.19 -6.18
C SER A 286 -11.72 -13.20 -6.53
N LEU A 287 -12.15 -13.19 -7.77
CA LEU A 287 -12.92 -14.29 -8.31
C LEU A 287 -12.00 -15.52 -8.34
N VAL A 288 -12.38 -16.59 -7.66
CA VAL A 288 -11.66 -17.86 -7.73
C VAL A 288 -11.66 -18.28 -9.22
N PRO A 289 -10.53 -18.72 -9.81
CA PRO A 289 -10.51 -19.23 -11.18
C PRO A 289 -11.41 -20.47 -11.27
N GLY A 290 -12.60 -20.31 -11.82
CA GLY A 290 -13.63 -21.35 -11.92
C GLY A 290 -15.01 -20.78 -12.25
N ASP A 291 -15.30 -19.57 -11.82
CA ASP A 291 -16.53 -18.85 -12.20
C ASP A 291 -16.25 -17.98 -13.43
N SER A 292 -16.31 -18.62 -14.59
CA SER A 292 -16.17 -17.97 -15.89
C SER A 292 -17.16 -16.83 -16.07
N ALA A 293 -16.70 -15.74 -16.64
CA ALA A 293 -17.30 -14.65 -17.45
C ALA A 293 -18.85 -14.49 -17.59
N ALA A 294 -19.66 -15.29 -16.90
CA ALA A 294 -21.13 -15.26 -16.95
C ALA A 294 -21.79 -14.43 -15.85
N ALA A 295 -21.01 -13.91 -14.87
CA ALA A 295 -21.57 -13.13 -13.76
C ALA A 295 -21.63 -11.60 -14.02
N VAL A 296 -21.25 -11.13 -15.21
CA VAL A 296 -21.33 -9.73 -15.61
C VAL A 296 -22.60 -9.40 -16.38
N SER A 297 -23.34 -10.41 -16.89
CA SER A 297 -24.64 -10.19 -17.51
C SER A 297 -25.74 -10.77 -16.60
N GLY A 298 -26.57 -9.88 -16.04
CA GLY A 298 -27.67 -10.23 -15.16
C GLY A 298 -28.63 -11.28 -15.76
N HIS A 299 -28.99 -12.24 -14.93
CA HIS A 299 -30.37 -12.73 -14.79
C HIS A 299 -30.42 -13.74 -13.62
N ASN A 300 -31.31 -13.47 -12.70
CA ASN A 300 -31.89 -14.31 -11.67
C ASN A 300 -31.35 -15.73 -11.46
N ALA A 301 -30.77 -15.98 -10.29
CA ALA A 301 -30.93 -17.28 -9.63
C ALA A 301 -30.86 -17.11 -8.11
N THR A 302 -32.04 -17.11 -7.52
CA THR A 302 -32.27 -17.35 -6.08
C THR A 302 -31.73 -18.73 -5.73
N ARG A 303 -30.64 -18.79 -4.94
CA ARG A 303 -30.29 -20.03 -4.24
C ARG A 303 -29.77 -19.69 -2.84
N GLN A 304 -30.67 -19.88 -1.88
CA GLN A 304 -30.34 -20.01 -0.47
C GLN A 304 -29.53 -21.31 -0.30
N THR A 305 -28.26 -21.21 0.09
CA THR A 305 -27.54 -22.31 0.71
C THR A 305 -27.21 -21.93 2.14
N LYS A 306 -27.92 -22.59 3.07
CA LYS A 306 -27.53 -22.69 4.47
C LYS A 306 -26.16 -23.35 4.53
N VAL A 307 -25.17 -22.66 5.05
CA VAL A 307 -23.89 -23.23 5.42
C VAL A 307 -23.98 -23.65 6.88
N ALA A 308 -23.94 -24.97 7.09
CA ALA A 308 -23.75 -25.61 8.38
C ALA A 308 -22.31 -25.36 8.86
N GLY A 309 -22.15 -25.12 10.16
CA GLY A 309 -20.87 -24.83 10.78
C GLY A 309 -19.87 -26.01 10.68
N GLY A 310 -18.64 -25.66 10.40
CA GLY A 310 -17.45 -26.50 10.51
C GLY A 310 -16.23 -25.57 10.45
N ALA A 311 -15.45 -25.59 11.50
CA ALA A 311 -14.26 -24.74 11.65
C ALA A 311 -13.13 -25.16 10.72
N ASN A 312 -12.32 -24.14 10.33
CA ASN A 312 -10.95 -24.19 9.85
C ASN A 312 -10.67 -24.62 8.40
N ASP A 313 -9.92 -23.74 7.76
CA ASP A 313 -9.21 -23.76 6.48
C ASP A 313 -9.94 -23.07 5.31
N ALA A 314 -10.39 -21.82 5.52
CA ALA A 314 -10.60 -20.92 4.41
C ALA A 314 -9.24 -20.35 3.99
N ALA A 315 -8.77 -20.71 2.79
CA ALA A 315 -7.67 -20.03 2.13
C ALA A 315 -7.92 -18.52 2.15
N PRO A 316 -6.89 -17.68 2.38
CA PRO A 316 -7.09 -16.24 2.44
C PRO A 316 -7.73 -15.77 1.13
N CYS A 317 -8.90 -15.14 1.21
CA CYS A 317 -9.53 -14.48 0.08
C CYS A 317 -8.54 -13.45 -0.46
N SER A 318 -7.88 -13.75 -1.57
CA SER A 318 -7.02 -12.79 -2.24
C SER A 318 -7.91 -11.68 -2.79
N CYS A 319 -7.82 -10.48 -2.23
CA CYS A 319 -8.47 -9.31 -2.79
C CYS A 319 -7.50 -8.62 -3.75
N VAL A 320 -8.01 -8.11 -4.87
CA VAL A 320 -7.22 -7.36 -5.85
C VAL A 320 -7.46 -5.87 -5.63
N ALA A 321 -6.39 -5.13 -5.42
CA ALA A 321 -6.42 -3.67 -5.37
C ALA A 321 -6.78 -3.10 -6.75
N GLN A 322 -7.70 -2.12 -6.78
CA GLN A 322 -8.13 -1.45 -7.99
C GLN A 322 -8.07 0.07 -7.81
N ARG A 323 -7.55 0.76 -8.83
CA ARG A 323 -7.57 2.21 -8.88
C ARG A 323 -8.96 2.70 -9.27
N VAL A 324 -9.49 3.63 -8.50
CA VAL A 324 -10.73 4.35 -8.78
C VAL A 324 -10.39 5.78 -9.13
N VAL A 325 -10.95 6.27 -10.23
CA VAL A 325 -10.85 7.67 -10.61
C VAL A 325 -12.21 8.33 -10.46
N ILE A 326 -12.34 9.29 -9.54
CA ILE A 326 -13.54 10.12 -9.40
C ILE A 326 -13.32 11.41 -10.19
N ARG A 327 -14.19 11.68 -11.16
CA ARG A 327 -14.05 12.79 -12.10
C ARG A 327 -15.38 13.25 -12.66
N LYS A 328 -15.38 14.39 -13.34
CA LYS A 328 -16.52 14.81 -14.16
C LYS A 328 -16.71 13.88 -15.36
N PRO A 329 -17.94 13.65 -15.83
CA PRO A 329 -18.20 12.88 -17.03
C PRO A 329 -17.52 13.48 -18.26
N LYS A 330 -16.98 12.63 -19.14
CA LYS A 330 -16.39 13.04 -20.44
C LYS A 330 -17.51 13.24 -21.48
N ARG A 331 -17.19 14.01 -22.55
CA ARG A 331 -18.07 14.08 -23.73
C ARG A 331 -18.29 12.66 -24.29
N GLY A 332 -19.54 12.29 -24.53
CA GLY A 332 -19.90 10.97 -25.06
C GLY A 332 -20.28 9.93 -23.99
N GLU A 333 -20.06 10.19 -22.69
CA GLU A 333 -20.42 9.24 -21.63
C GLU A 333 -21.91 9.29 -21.20
N ALA A 334 -22.73 10.11 -21.81
CA ALA A 334 -24.15 10.22 -21.47
C ALA A 334 -24.89 8.87 -21.55
N LEU A 335 -24.55 8.02 -22.53
CA LEU A 335 -25.14 6.69 -22.68
C LEU A 335 -24.71 5.75 -21.53
N ALA A 336 -23.44 5.74 -21.19
CA ALA A 336 -22.92 4.93 -20.08
C ALA A 336 -23.52 5.38 -18.73
N LEU A 337 -23.66 6.69 -18.54
CA LEU A 337 -24.25 7.27 -17.33
C LEU A 337 -25.75 6.97 -17.24
N SER A 338 -26.48 7.04 -18.35
CA SER A 338 -27.88 6.63 -18.47
C SER A 338 -28.08 5.16 -18.09
N ALA A 339 -27.27 4.27 -18.67
CA ALA A 339 -27.29 2.84 -18.37
C ALA A 339 -26.97 2.55 -16.89
N LEU A 340 -25.93 3.18 -16.35
CA LEU A 340 -25.55 3.05 -14.94
C LEU A 340 -26.66 3.56 -14.01
N GLY A 341 -27.34 4.64 -14.37
CA GLY A 341 -28.50 5.16 -13.62
C GLY A 341 -29.64 4.15 -13.56
N SER A 342 -30.02 3.58 -14.70
CA SER A 342 -31.05 2.55 -14.80
C SER A 342 -30.68 1.26 -14.07
N GLU A 343 -29.41 0.84 -14.11
CA GLU A 343 -28.91 -0.33 -13.38
C GLU A 343 -28.96 -0.14 -11.86
N THR A 344 -28.58 1.05 -11.37
CA THR A 344 -28.36 1.27 -9.94
C THR A 344 -29.58 1.80 -9.18
N PHE A 345 -30.51 2.45 -9.85
CA PHE A 345 -31.73 3.01 -9.22
C PHE A 345 -32.61 1.94 -8.55
N PRO A 346 -32.88 0.78 -9.17
CA PRO A 346 -33.72 -0.28 -8.55
C PRO A 346 -33.18 -0.72 -7.18
N LEU A 347 -31.85 -0.66 -7.00
CA LEU A 347 -31.20 -1.04 -5.74
C LEU A 347 -31.49 -0.08 -4.57
N ALA A 348 -32.05 1.10 -4.86
CA ALA A 348 -32.45 2.09 -3.86
C ALA A 348 -33.95 2.04 -3.57
N CYS A 349 -34.74 1.38 -4.43
CA CYS A 349 -36.17 1.28 -4.31
C CYS A 349 -36.62 0.32 -3.18
N PRO A 350 -37.70 0.64 -2.46
CA PRO A 350 -38.32 -0.30 -1.54
C PRO A 350 -38.89 -1.52 -2.28
N SER A 351 -38.95 -2.67 -1.63
CA SER A 351 -39.38 -3.95 -2.21
C SER A 351 -40.87 -4.01 -2.64
N TYR A 352 -41.65 -3.04 -2.22
CA TYR A 352 -43.04 -2.96 -2.61
C TYR A 352 -43.30 -2.20 -3.94
N ILE A 353 -42.28 -1.53 -4.48
CA ILE A 353 -42.33 -0.90 -5.81
C ILE A 353 -42.12 -2.00 -6.84
N THR A 354 -43.05 -2.10 -7.78
CA THR A 354 -43.02 -3.13 -8.82
C THR A 354 -41.94 -2.86 -9.88
N PRO A 355 -41.45 -3.88 -10.58
CA PRO A 355 -40.53 -3.69 -11.70
C PRO A 355 -41.06 -2.74 -12.78
N ALA A 356 -42.35 -2.77 -13.09
CA ALA A 356 -42.98 -1.88 -14.09
C ALA A 356 -42.95 -0.40 -13.65
N GLU A 357 -43.24 -0.12 -12.36
CA GLU A 357 -43.15 1.24 -11.81
C GLU A 357 -41.68 1.77 -11.80
N ILE A 358 -40.71 0.87 -11.61
CA ILE A 358 -39.29 1.21 -11.69
C ILE A 358 -38.87 1.51 -13.13
N GLU A 359 -39.35 0.69 -14.09
CA GLU A 359 -39.07 0.85 -15.52
C GLU A 359 -39.62 2.18 -16.04
N GLU A 360 -40.88 2.50 -15.76
CA GLU A 360 -41.49 3.78 -16.10
C GLU A 360 -40.71 4.98 -15.58
N PHE A 361 -40.26 4.92 -14.32
CA PHE A 361 -39.45 5.98 -13.74
C PHE A 361 -38.08 6.09 -14.41
N THR A 362 -37.40 4.96 -14.68
CA THR A 362 -36.06 4.94 -15.29
C THR A 362 -36.08 5.41 -16.74
N GLU A 363 -37.13 5.11 -17.50
CA GLU A 363 -37.32 5.60 -18.88
C GLU A 363 -37.42 7.12 -18.95
N VAL A 364 -37.92 7.78 -17.93
CA VAL A 364 -38.02 9.25 -17.87
C VAL A 364 -36.76 9.85 -17.29
N GLU A 365 -36.32 9.38 -16.14
CA GLU A 365 -35.28 10.00 -15.34
C GLU A 365 -33.86 9.78 -15.91
N PHE A 366 -33.63 8.58 -16.48
CA PHE A 366 -32.34 8.18 -17.04
C PHE A 366 -32.31 8.06 -18.55
N ASN A 367 -33.37 8.54 -19.22
CA ASN A 367 -33.41 8.66 -20.67
C ASN A 367 -32.20 9.43 -21.20
N LEU A 368 -31.64 8.96 -22.31
CA LEU A 368 -30.41 9.49 -22.89
C LEU A 368 -30.48 11.01 -23.16
N GLU A 369 -31.61 11.51 -23.65
CA GLU A 369 -31.77 12.93 -23.97
C GLU A 369 -31.85 13.78 -22.68
N THR A 370 -32.51 13.27 -21.65
CA THR A 370 -32.55 13.90 -20.32
C THR A 370 -31.15 13.99 -19.72
N VAL A 371 -30.37 12.91 -19.77
CA VAL A 371 -28.99 12.91 -19.27
C VAL A 371 -28.11 13.85 -20.10
N LYS A 372 -28.23 13.84 -21.43
CA LYS A 372 -27.51 14.79 -22.31
C LYS A 372 -27.86 16.25 -22.02
N ALA A 373 -29.13 16.55 -21.80
CA ALA A 373 -29.56 17.91 -21.46
C ALA A 373 -28.92 18.41 -20.15
N ARG A 374 -28.94 17.57 -19.11
CA ARG A 374 -28.32 17.86 -17.82
C ARG A 374 -26.80 18.05 -17.91
N LEU A 375 -26.14 17.21 -18.71
CA LEU A 375 -24.67 17.32 -18.91
C LEU A 375 -24.25 18.56 -19.72
N LYS A 376 -25.17 19.19 -20.45
CA LYS A 376 -24.93 20.47 -21.16
C LYS A 376 -25.01 21.68 -20.23
N ASP A 377 -25.58 21.54 -19.06
CA ASP A 377 -25.73 22.58 -18.06
C ASP A 377 -25.03 22.19 -16.74
N PRO A 378 -23.68 22.17 -16.70
CA PRO A 378 -22.91 21.76 -15.54
C PRO A 378 -22.95 22.78 -14.39
N GLU A 379 -23.44 23.96 -14.61
CA GLU A 379 -23.61 24.99 -13.55
C GLU A 379 -24.75 24.61 -12.62
N HIS A 380 -25.88 24.12 -13.15
CA HIS A 380 -27.01 23.68 -12.35
C HIS A 380 -26.99 22.15 -12.09
N HIS A 381 -26.48 21.35 -13.02
CA HIS A 381 -26.48 19.89 -12.97
C HIS A 381 -25.09 19.30 -12.83
N ARG A 382 -24.63 19.10 -11.60
CA ARG A 382 -23.25 18.65 -11.30
C ARG A 382 -23.21 17.14 -11.17
N TYR A 383 -22.45 16.51 -12.04
CA TYR A 383 -22.20 15.06 -12.02
C TYR A 383 -20.73 14.77 -11.70
N LEU A 384 -20.50 13.79 -10.83
CA LEU A 384 -19.23 13.09 -10.72
C LEU A 384 -19.45 11.62 -10.97
N VAL A 385 -18.51 10.98 -11.65
CA VAL A 385 -18.51 9.55 -11.95
C VAL A 385 -17.30 8.89 -11.31
N ALA A 386 -17.45 7.64 -10.87
CA ALA A 386 -16.36 6.77 -10.48
C ALA A 386 -16.07 5.80 -11.61
N GLU A 387 -14.83 5.72 -12.02
CA GLU A 387 -14.32 4.87 -13.10
C GLU A 387 -13.30 3.88 -12.55
N ILE A 388 -13.42 2.61 -12.95
CA ILE A 388 -12.46 1.53 -12.70
C ILE A 388 -12.16 0.85 -14.02
N GLY A 389 -10.89 0.80 -14.43
CA GLY A 389 -10.49 0.13 -15.68
C GLY A 389 -11.17 0.65 -16.95
N GLY A 390 -11.60 1.91 -16.96
CA GLY A 390 -12.32 2.53 -18.08
C GLY A 390 -13.85 2.40 -18.02
N GLU A 391 -14.39 1.69 -17.04
CA GLU A 391 -15.82 1.47 -16.86
C GLU A 391 -16.41 2.34 -15.77
N LEU A 392 -17.59 2.96 -16.02
CA LEU A 392 -18.31 3.72 -15.00
C LEU A 392 -19.00 2.77 -14.02
N VAL A 393 -18.72 2.92 -12.74
CA VAL A 393 -19.18 2.00 -11.68
C VAL A 393 -20.00 2.67 -10.58
N GLY A 394 -20.06 3.99 -10.58
CA GLY A 394 -20.85 4.79 -9.64
C GLY A 394 -20.90 6.24 -10.06
N TYR A 395 -21.84 6.99 -9.50
CA TYR A 395 -21.97 8.42 -9.78
C TYR A 395 -22.70 9.16 -8.66
N THR A 396 -22.47 10.49 -8.63
CA THR A 396 -23.31 11.44 -7.91
C THR A 396 -23.96 12.40 -8.89
N TYR A 397 -25.13 12.88 -8.51
CA TYR A 397 -25.83 13.95 -9.21
C TYR A 397 -26.35 14.97 -8.20
N VAL A 398 -25.86 16.18 -8.31
CA VAL A 398 -26.21 17.33 -7.45
C VAL A 398 -26.84 18.43 -8.32
N ILE A 399 -27.93 18.98 -7.85
CA ILE A 399 -28.60 20.14 -8.47
C ILE A 399 -28.33 21.37 -7.60
N VAL A 400 -27.91 22.46 -8.22
CA VAL A 400 -27.69 23.75 -7.56
C VAL A 400 -28.51 24.84 -8.22
N GLY A 401 -28.80 25.92 -7.50
CA GLY A 401 -29.56 27.06 -8.04
C GLY A 401 -31.06 26.79 -8.24
N LEU A 402 -31.64 25.84 -7.50
CA LEU A 402 -33.09 25.63 -7.50
C LEU A 402 -33.82 26.90 -7.04
N ASP A 403 -34.84 27.29 -7.80
CA ASP A 403 -35.71 28.37 -7.35
C ASP A 403 -36.58 27.93 -6.14
N GLU A 404 -37.29 28.89 -5.53
CA GLU A 404 -38.06 28.63 -4.31
C GLU A 404 -39.17 27.62 -4.53
N ALA A 405 -39.82 27.64 -5.71
CA ALA A 405 -40.89 26.67 -6.05
C ALA A 405 -40.34 25.24 -6.33
N GLU A 406 -39.17 25.17 -6.95
CA GLU A 406 -38.45 23.90 -7.18
C GLU A 406 -37.96 23.31 -5.87
N ALA A 407 -37.36 24.11 -5.00
CA ALA A 407 -36.92 23.70 -3.67
C ALA A 407 -38.10 23.19 -2.83
N GLN A 408 -39.22 23.88 -2.87
CA GLN A 408 -40.47 23.46 -2.18
C GLN A 408 -40.99 22.13 -2.73
N ARG A 409 -41.01 21.96 -4.06
CA ARG A 409 -41.40 20.69 -4.69
C ARG A 409 -40.46 19.55 -4.31
N ALA A 410 -39.16 19.84 -4.24
CA ALA A 410 -38.15 18.89 -3.78
C ALA A 410 -38.19 18.66 -2.26
N GLY A 411 -38.96 19.44 -1.50
CA GLY A 411 -39.06 19.37 -0.05
C GLY A 411 -37.78 19.69 0.69
N ILE A 412 -36.95 20.59 0.11
CA ILE A 412 -35.67 21.00 0.68
C ILE A 412 -35.69 22.50 1.05
N THR A 413 -34.68 22.92 1.78
CA THR A 413 -34.51 24.34 2.14
C THR A 413 -34.10 25.14 0.89
N PRO A 414 -34.75 26.27 0.56
CA PRO A 414 -34.31 27.13 -0.52
C PRO A 414 -32.86 27.59 -0.35
N GLY A 415 -32.10 27.61 -1.44
CA GLY A 415 -30.67 27.94 -1.44
C GLY A 415 -29.73 26.77 -1.11
N ASP A 416 -30.25 25.63 -0.67
CA ASP A 416 -29.43 24.43 -0.51
C ASP A 416 -29.14 23.79 -1.88
N ALA A 417 -27.96 23.14 -2.01
CA ALA A 417 -27.72 22.19 -3.07
C ALA A 417 -28.54 20.90 -2.81
N TYR A 418 -29.08 20.32 -3.85
CA TYR A 418 -29.87 19.08 -3.75
C TYR A 418 -29.09 17.88 -4.27
N LEU A 419 -28.63 17.00 -3.36
CA LEU A 419 -28.05 15.71 -3.73
C LEU A 419 -29.17 14.75 -4.18
N SER A 420 -29.41 14.70 -5.48
CA SER A 420 -30.45 13.89 -6.10
C SER A 420 -30.09 12.42 -6.14
N LYS A 421 -28.85 12.09 -6.49
CA LYS A 421 -28.37 10.70 -6.64
C LYS A 421 -26.96 10.54 -6.06
N CYS A 422 -26.72 9.37 -5.43
CA CYS A 422 -25.39 8.91 -5.01
C CYS A 422 -25.42 7.38 -5.05
N TYR A 423 -25.08 6.83 -6.20
CA TYR A 423 -25.25 5.41 -6.47
C TYR A 423 -23.96 4.75 -6.93
N VAL A 424 -23.79 3.48 -6.56
CA VAL A 424 -22.70 2.61 -7.00
C VAL A 424 -23.27 1.23 -7.34
N ARG A 425 -22.62 0.52 -8.24
CA ARG A 425 -22.98 -0.86 -8.58
C ARG A 425 -23.05 -1.74 -7.33
N GLU A 426 -23.90 -2.74 -7.34
CA GLU A 426 -24.15 -3.60 -6.18
C GLU A 426 -22.89 -4.31 -5.70
N SER A 427 -22.07 -4.83 -6.62
CA SER A 427 -20.80 -5.52 -6.35
C SER A 427 -19.77 -4.66 -5.59
N LEU A 428 -19.89 -3.33 -5.67
CA LEU A 428 -18.97 -2.38 -5.04
C LEU A 428 -19.49 -1.77 -3.74
N ARG A 429 -20.66 -2.20 -3.29
CA ARG A 429 -21.24 -1.72 -2.03
C ARG A 429 -20.42 -2.19 -0.83
N GLY A 430 -20.17 -1.27 0.08
CA GLY A 430 -19.41 -1.57 1.31
C GLY A 430 -17.91 -1.41 1.18
N LEU A 431 -17.38 -1.10 -0.02
CA LEU A 431 -15.96 -0.89 -0.29
C LEU A 431 -15.50 0.56 -0.12
N GLY A 432 -16.34 1.44 0.45
CA GLY A 432 -16.02 2.85 0.69
C GLY A 432 -16.34 3.80 -0.46
N LEU A 433 -16.59 3.30 -1.69
CA LEU A 433 -16.75 4.09 -2.90
C LEU A 433 -17.89 5.12 -2.83
N SER A 434 -19.04 4.76 -2.22
CA SER A 434 -20.16 5.72 -2.04
C SER A 434 -19.74 6.90 -1.16
N GLY A 435 -18.90 6.68 -0.14
CA GLY A 435 -18.38 7.75 0.71
C GLY A 435 -17.43 8.65 -0.05
N ALA A 436 -16.50 8.07 -0.80
CA ALA A 436 -15.56 8.83 -1.62
C ALA A 436 -16.29 9.70 -2.67
N LEU A 437 -17.29 9.15 -3.37
CA LEU A 437 -18.13 9.90 -4.30
C LEU A 437 -18.91 11.05 -3.64
N LEU A 438 -19.47 10.79 -2.45
CA LEU A 438 -20.19 11.82 -1.71
C LEU A 438 -19.28 12.96 -1.28
N GLU A 439 -18.15 12.66 -0.64
CA GLU A 439 -17.21 13.70 -0.19
C GLU A 439 -16.60 14.47 -1.37
N ALA A 440 -16.30 13.80 -2.50
CA ALA A 440 -15.86 14.48 -3.71
C ALA A 440 -16.93 15.44 -4.26
N ALA A 441 -18.21 15.01 -4.29
CA ALA A 441 -19.30 15.87 -4.72
C ALA A 441 -19.51 17.08 -3.78
N LEU A 442 -19.36 16.86 -2.49
CA LEU A 442 -19.43 17.94 -1.50
C LEU A 442 -18.26 18.91 -1.63
N ALA A 443 -17.06 18.45 -1.99
CA ALA A 443 -15.88 19.28 -2.20
C ALA A 443 -16.00 20.21 -3.43
N GLU A 444 -16.80 19.85 -4.43
CA GLU A 444 -17.09 20.66 -5.63
C GLU A 444 -18.08 21.82 -5.37
N LEU A 445 -18.72 21.83 -4.21
CA LEU A 445 -19.70 22.87 -3.85
C LEU A 445 -19.03 24.00 -3.06
N ASP A 446 -19.66 25.19 -3.11
CA ASP A 446 -19.25 26.32 -2.28
C ASP A 446 -19.20 25.93 -0.80
N SER A 447 -18.18 26.40 -0.08
CA SER A 447 -17.95 26.08 1.33
C SER A 447 -19.10 26.55 2.25
N THR A 448 -19.87 27.54 1.84
CA THR A 448 -21.00 28.07 2.59
C THR A 448 -22.33 27.39 2.27
N MET A 449 -22.42 26.65 1.16
CA MET A 449 -23.66 26.04 0.68
C MET A 449 -24.01 24.79 1.48
N ALA A 450 -25.18 24.76 2.10
CA ALA A 450 -25.71 23.56 2.73
C ALA A 450 -26.21 22.56 1.67
N VAL A 451 -26.27 21.31 2.02
CA VAL A 451 -26.71 20.23 1.11
C VAL A 451 -27.87 19.46 1.71
N SER A 452 -28.95 19.37 0.96
CA SER A 452 -30.16 18.60 1.31
C SER A 452 -30.32 17.39 0.40
N LEU A 453 -30.95 16.33 0.91
CA LEU A 453 -31.32 15.13 0.15
C LEU A 453 -32.62 14.50 0.66
N GLY A 454 -33.27 13.72 -0.19
CA GLY A 454 -34.38 12.84 0.19
C GLY A 454 -33.97 11.37 0.09
N THR A 455 -34.43 10.56 1.04
CA THR A 455 -34.25 9.10 0.99
C THR A 455 -35.44 8.39 1.62
N SER A 456 -35.84 7.25 1.05
CA SER A 456 -36.99 6.49 1.54
C SER A 456 -36.93 6.24 3.06
N ILE A 457 -38.10 6.38 3.73
CA ILE A 457 -38.21 6.09 5.17
C ILE A 457 -37.81 4.64 5.50
N TYR A 458 -37.93 3.73 4.52
CA TYR A 458 -37.56 2.32 4.65
C TYR A 458 -36.08 2.06 4.39
N ASN A 459 -35.37 2.96 3.70
CA ASN A 459 -33.94 2.80 3.41
C ASN A 459 -33.07 3.17 4.62
N LYS A 460 -33.13 2.34 5.67
CA LYS A 460 -32.36 2.55 6.92
C LYS A 460 -30.85 2.56 6.68
N ARG A 461 -30.39 1.82 5.66
CA ARG A 461 -28.98 1.77 5.27
C ARG A 461 -28.50 3.13 4.76
N ALA A 462 -29.23 3.73 3.82
CA ALA A 462 -28.89 5.06 3.30
C ALA A 462 -28.97 6.14 4.41
N GLN A 463 -30.02 6.10 5.26
CA GLN A 463 -30.13 7.03 6.37
C GLN A 463 -28.96 6.93 7.35
N LYS A 464 -28.47 5.71 7.64
CA LYS A 464 -27.28 5.50 8.49
C LYS A 464 -26.00 5.98 7.80
N PHE A 465 -25.88 5.77 6.49
CA PHE A 465 -24.79 6.25 5.67
C PHE A 465 -24.70 7.78 5.73
N TYR A 466 -25.77 8.49 5.39
CA TYR A 466 -25.78 9.95 5.38
C TYR A 466 -25.55 10.56 6.77
N ARG A 467 -26.07 9.93 7.85
CA ARG A 467 -25.77 10.39 9.23
C ARG A 467 -24.28 10.33 9.56
N ARG A 468 -23.57 9.31 9.12
CA ARG A 468 -22.12 9.21 9.30
C ARG A 468 -21.36 10.31 8.55
N HIS A 469 -21.92 10.79 7.43
CA HIS A 469 -21.40 11.90 6.66
C HIS A 469 -21.96 13.26 7.09
N GLY A 470 -22.44 13.38 8.33
CA GLY A 470 -22.84 14.65 8.93
C GLY A 470 -24.24 15.17 8.57
N PHE A 471 -25.03 14.41 7.82
CA PHE A 471 -26.43 14.79 7.53
C PHE A 471 -27.36 14.53 8.72
N LYS A 472 -28.21 15.50 9.04
CA LYS A 472 -29.24 15.40 10.10
C LYS A 472 -30.62 15.38 9.45
N LYS A 473 -31.57 14.61 10.02
CA LYS A 473 -32.96 14.66 9.59
C LYS A 473 -33.57 16.01 9.94
N ILE A 474 -34.21 16.65 8.95
CA ILE A 474 -34.88 17.93 9.10
C ILE A 474 -36.40 17.86 8.83
N GLY A 475 -36.85 16.80 8.12
CA GLY A 475 -38.28 16.69 7.77
C GLY A 475 -38.60 15.38 7.05
N ALA A 476 -39.74 15.39 6.41
CA ALA A 476 -40.21 14.36 5.50
C ALA A 476 -40.89 15.02 4.28
N ARG A 477 -40.91 14.31 3.15
CA ARG A 477 -41.60 14.72 1.93
C ARG A 477 -42.26 13.55 1.27
N GLU A 478 -43.14 13.84 0.35
CA GLU A 478 -43.71 12.85 -0.57
C GLU A 478 -42.87 12.79 -1.84
N PHE A 479 -42.68 11.59 -2.35
CA PHE A 479 -41.95 11.32 -3.59
C PHE A 479 -42.73 10.29 -4.41
N VAL A 480 -42.99 10.58 -5.68
CA VAL A 480 -43.81 9.75 -6.55
C VAL A 480 -42.92 8.88 -7.45
N VAL A 481 -43.22 7.57 -7.50
CA VAL A 481 -42.61 6.60 -8.42
C VAL A 481 -43.76 5.79 -9.02
N GLY A 482 -43.83 5.73 -10.36
CA GLY A 482 -44.87 4.97 -11.06
C GLY A 482 -46.29 5.31 -10.59
N GLY A 483 -46.62 6.61 -10.40
CA GLY A 483 -47.90 7.07 -9.89
C GLY A 483 -48.17 6.82 -8.40
N ARG A 484 -47.31 6.11 -7.70
CA ARG A 484 -47.46 5.80 -6.26
C ARG A 484 -46.71 6.84 -5.38
N VAL A 485 -47.44 7.36 -4.40
CA VAL A 485 -46.88 8.29 -3.41
C VAL A 485 -46.05 7.51 -2.39
N ASN A 486 -44.78 7.86 -2.26
CA ASN A 486 -43.86 7.32 -1.27
C ASN A 486 -43.42 8.42 -0.28
N GLN A 487 -43.03 8.03 0.93
CA GLN A 487 -42.53 8.97 1.92
C GLN A 487 -41.03 8.90 2.01
N ASP A 488 -40.38 10.05 1.89
CA ASP A 488 -38.94 10.23 2.11
C ASP A 488 -38.67 10.96 3.39
N VAL A 489 -37.53 10.62 4.02
CA VAL A 489 -36.89 11.43 5.04
C VAL A 489 -36.03 12.48 4.34
N VAL A 490 -36.23 13.74 4.66
CA VAL A 490 -35.35 14.82 4.21
C VAL A 490 -34.21 14.97 5.21
N MET A 491 -32.99 14.97 4.70
CA MET A 491 -31.78 15.11 5.51
C MET A 491 -30.95 16.28 4.97
N ARG A 492 -30.28 17.02 5.89
CA ARG A 492 -29.49 18.21 5.58
C ARG A 492 -28.13 18.15 6.26
N ARG A 493 -27.07 18.56 5.56
CA ARG A 493 -25.73 18.79 6.10
C ARG A 493 -25.42 20.29 6.00
N LEU A 494 -25.19 20.93 7.13
CA LEU A 494 -24.63 22.28 7.20
C LEU A 494 -23.12 22.22 6.98
N ARG A 495 -22.56 23.24 6.38
CA ARG A 495 -21.10 23.42 6.33
C ARG A 495 -20.58 24.05 7.61
N PRO A 496 -19.32 23.79 8.03
CA PRO A 496 -18.73 24.33 9.26
C PRO A 496 -18.74 25.86 9.31
N ASP A 497 -18.59 26.52 8.18
CA ASP A 497 -18.49 27.99 8.10
C ASP A 497 -19.86 28.70 8.11
N SER A 498 -20.98 27.98 8.11
CA SER A 498 -22.33 28.56 8.21
C SER A 498 -22.82 28.74 9.66
N VAL A 499 -21.99 28.48 10.67
CA VAL A 499 -22.30 28.65 12.10
C VAL A 499 -21.59 29.87 12.66
N GLY A 500 -21.77 30.99 12.01
CA GLY A 500 -21.19 32.25 12.49
C GLY A 500 -21.94 33.46 11.98
N THR A 501 -23.05 33.77 12.60
CA THR A 501 -23.64 35.13 12.89
C THR A 501 -25.13 34.96 13.17
N SER A 502 -25.46 34.77 14.40
CA SER A 502 -26.74 35.18 14.97
C SER A 502 -26.51 35.63 16.40
#